data_2fab9675ce54176809eb6e60e2ed3bad
#
_entry.id   2fab9675ce54176809eb6e60e2ed3bad
#
_cell.length_a   1.000
_cell.length_b   1.000
_cell.length_c   1.000
_cell.angle_alpha   90.00
_cell.angle_beta   90.00
_cell.angle_gamma   90.00
#
_symmetry.space_group_name_H-M   'P 1'
#
loop_
_entity.id
_entity.type
_entity.pdbx_description
1 polymer ?
#
loop_
_entity_poly.entity_id
_entity_poly.type
_entity_poly.pdbx_seq_one_letter_code
_entity_poly.pdbx_strand_id
1 'polypeptide(L)'
;MKKNQRTSNQNPKANASALKGIKPVNIFALIAAGIINAIGVMIFLFPVKLYDSGISGLSMLLDQVTAPYLTVSLFLLIFNIPIFIFGMKRQGITFTIYSCLAVGVYSLFSFLIEKVFSWDVSIVSPLAGSDLLLCAIFGGVISGIGSGLTIRFGGAIDGID
;
A
#
# COMPACT_ATOMS: atom_id res chain seq x y z
N MET A 1 5.54 -33.15 34.53
CA MET A 1 5.26 -31.95 33.68
C MET A 1 5.73 -32.22 32.25
N LYS A 2 4.82 -32.59 31.34
CA LYS A 2 5.12 -32.84 29.92
C LYS A 2 4.93 -31.57 29.15
N LYS A 3 6.01 -30.96 28.69
CA LYS A 3 6.05 -29.76 27.83
C LYS A 3 5.65 -30.17 26.42
N ASN A 4 4.41 -29.88 26.04
CA ASN A 4 3.88 -30.13 24.71
C ASN A 4 4.52 -29.12 23.73
N GLN A 5 5.58 -29.51 23.07
CA GLN A 5 6.12 -28.82 21.90
C GLN A 5 5.17 -29.11 20.72
N ARG A 6 4.23 -28.21 20.46
CA ARG A 6 3.53 -28.17 19.19
C ARG A 6 4.49 -27.59 18.14
N THR A 7 5.28 -28.47 17.54
CA THR A 7 5.93 -28.18 16.25
C THR A 7 4.85 -27.83 15.25
N SER A 8 4.88 -26.59 14.79
CA SER A 8 4.04 -26.10 13.69
C SER A 8 4.40 -26.89 12.43
N ASN A 9 3.74 -28.00 12.21
CA ASN A 9 3.82 -28.78 10.99
C ASN A 9 3.10 -27.98 9.89
N GLN A 10 3.86 -27.18 9.14
CA GLN A 10 3.34 -26.47 7.97
C GLN A 10 3.00 -27.51 6.90
N ASN A 11 1.75 -27.91 6.89
CA ASN A 11 1.24 -28.94 5.98
C ASN A 11 1.21 -28.36 4.56
N PRO A 12 2.04 -28.87 3.61
CA PRO A 12 2.11 -28.34 2.25
C PRO A 12 0.78 -28.44 1.50
N LYS A 13 -0.12 -29.32 1.93
CA LYS A 13 -1.47 -29.43 1.38
C LYS A 13 -2.39 -28.26 1.81
N ALA A 14 -2.15 -27.64 2.95
CA ALA A 14 -2.88 -26.44 3.38
C ALA A 14 -2.53 -25.24 2.50
N ASN A 15 -1.26 -25.11 2.11
CA ASN A 15 -0.78 -24.05 1.23
C ASN A 15 -1.34 -24.19 -0.20
N ALA A 16 -1.42 -25.41 -0.72
CA ALA A 16 -2.02 -25.67 -2.02
C ALA A 16 -3.53 -25.42 -2.04
N SER A 17 -4.22 -25.64 -0.94
CA SER A 17 -5.66 -25.34 -0.79
C SER A 17 -5.92 -23.82 -0.67
N ALA A 18 -5.02 -23.07 -0.04
CA ALA A 18 -5.10 -21.61 0.07
C ALA A 18 -4.91 -20.94 -1.31
N LEU A 19 -4.03 -21.46 -2.17
CA LEU A 19 -3.84 -20.98 -3.55
C LEU A 19 -5.07 -21.20 -4.43
N LYS A 20 -5.89 -22.22 -4.18
CA LYS A 20 -7.18 -22.43 -4.86
C LYS A 20 -8.26 -21.38 -4.53
N GLY A 21 -8.07 -20.61 -3.46
CA GLY A 21 -8.97 -19.52 -3.08
C GLY A 21 -8.73 -18.19 -3.82
N ILE A 22 -7.69 -18.11 -4.66
CA ILE A 22 -7.36 -16.88 -5.40
C ILE A 22 -8.32 -16.72 -6.57
N LYS A 23 -9.18 -15.71 -6.49
CA LYS A 23 -10.13 -15.37 -7.56
C LYS A 23 -9.49 -14.32 -8.47
N PRO A 24 -9.53 -14.51 -9.82
CA PRO A 24 -8.96 -13.52 -10.75
C PRO A 24 -9.62 -12.14 -10.63
N VAL A 25 -10.90 -12.11 -10.31
CA VAL A 25 -11.64 -10.86 -10.06
C VAL A 25 -11.02 -10.03 -8.92
N ASN A 26 -10.57 -10.71 -7.84
CA ASN A 26 -9.93 -10.02 -6.72
C ASN A 26 -8.57 -9.44 -7.12
N ILE A 27 -7.82 -10.13 -7.99
CA ILE A 27 -6.54 -9.63 -8.49
C ILE A 27 -6.74 -8.34 -9.30
N PHE A 28 -7.70 -8.33 -10.23
CA PHE A 28 -8.02 -7.12 -11.01
C PHE A 28 -8.48 -5.96 -10.12
N ALA A 29 -9.32 -6.27 -9.13
CA ALA A 29 -9.79 -5.25 -8.19
C ALA A 29 -8.67 -4.68 -7.34
N LEU A 30 -7.71 -5.50 -6.89
CA LEU A 30 -6.54 -5.07 -6.11
C LEU A 30 -5.56 -4.25 -6.95
N ILE A 31 -5.38 -4.60 -8.22
CA ILE A 31 -4.58 -3.79 -9.16
C ILE A 31 -5.23 -2.40 -9.33
N ALA A 32 -6.53 -2.36 -9.59
CA ALA A 32 -7.26 -1.10 -9.70
C ALA A 32 -7.19 -0.28 -8.40
N ALA A 33 -7.35 -0.93 -7.25
CA ALA A 33 -7.25 -0.31 -5.94
C ALA A 33 -5.87 0.32 -5.68
N GLY A 34 -4.79 -0.39 -5.99
CA GLY A 34 -3.43 0.10 -5.87
C GLY A 34 -3.15 1.32 -6.77
N ILE A 35 -3.66 1.30 -8.01
CA ILE A 35 -3.54 2.42 -8.95
C ILE A 35 -4.32 3.63 -8.43
N ILE A 36 -5.58 3.45 -8.01
CA ILE A 36 -6.43 4.51 -7.48
C ILE A 36 -5.75 5.16 -6.25
N ASN A 37 -5.23 4.34 -5.35
CA ASN A 37 -4.53 4.84 -4.17
C ASN A 37 -3.27 5.63 -4.53
N ALA A 38 -2.45 5.14 -5.48
CA ALA A 38 -1.28 5.85 -5.97
C ALA A 38 -1.64 7.23 -6.56
N ILE A 39 -2.70 7.30 -7.34
CA ILE A 39 -3.19 8.56 -7.92
C ILE A 39 -3.61 9.53 -6.82
N GLY A 40 -4.43 9.08 -5.85
CA GLY A 40 -4.90 9.92 -4.75
C GLY A 40 -3.76 10.50 -3.93
N VAL A 41 -2.79 9.67 -3.56
CA VAL A 41 -1.67 10.08 -2.72
C VAL A 41 -0.66 10.92 -3.51
N MET A 42 -0.18 10.43 -4.66
CA MET A 42 0.92 11.05 -5.38
C MET A 42 0.54 12.32 -6.16
N ILE A 43 -0.72 12.45 -6.58
CA ILE A 43 -1.15 13.62 -7.37
C ILE A 43 -1.74 14.71 -6.47
N PHE A 44 -2.43 14.35 -5.40
CA PHE A 44 -3.15 15.33 -4.57
C PHE A 44 -2.45 15.60 -3.24
N LEU A 45 -2.01 14.57 -2.52
CA LEU A 45 -1.47 14.73 -1.17
C LEU A 45 0.03 15.06 -1.17
N PHE A 46 0.81 14.30 -1.92
CA PHE A 46 2.28 14.42 -1.92
C PHE A 46 2.80 15.81 -2.33
N PRO A 47 2.31 16.46 -3.43
CA PRO A 47 2.85 17.76 -3.86
C PRO A 47 2.64 18.89 -2.85
N VAL A 48 1.52 18.85 -2.13
CA VAL A 48 1.16 19.87 -1.13
C VAL A 48 1.63 19.50 0.28
N LYS A 49 2.45 18.46 0.42
CA LYS A 49 3.00 17.96 1.70
C LYS A 49 1.91 17.59 2.72
N LEU A 50 0.77 17.13 2.24
CA LEU A 50 -0.24 16.50 3.07
C LEU A 50 0.08 15.02 3.20
N TYR A 51 0.17 14.55 4.44
CA TYR A 51 0.49 13.16 4.72
C TYR A 51 -0.78 12.32 4.77
N ASP A 52 -0.71 11.15 4.15
CA ASP A 52 -1.74 10.12 4.28
C ASP A 52 -1.67 9.47 5.67
N SER A 53 -2.60 8.60 5.98
CA SER A 53 -2.58 7.82 7.21
C SER A 53 -1.66 6.59 7.10
N GLY A 54 -1.29 6.02 8.24
CA GLY A 54 -0.58 4.73 8.29
C GLY A 54 0.84 4.76 7.72
N ILE A 55 1.19 3.70 6.99
CA ILE A 55 2.53 3.47 6.44
C ILE A 55 2.84 4.39 5.27
N SER A 56 1.86 4.69 4.44
CA SER A 56 2.05 5.62 3.32
C SER A 56 2.39 7.02 3.82
N GLY A 57 1.70 7.51 4.85
CA GLY A 57 2.02 8.80 5.47
C GLY A 57 3.41 8.85 6.08
N LEU A 58 3.81 7.78 6.78
CA LEU A 58 5.16 7.66 7.34
C LEU A 58 6.22 7.61 6.23
N SER A 59 5.95 6.91 5.13
CA SER A 59 6.84 6.82 3.98
C SER A 59 7.04 8.18 3.30
N MET A 60 5.96 8.96 3.16
CA MET A 60 6.01 10.32 2.63
C MET A 60 6.82 11.27 3.52
N LEU A 61 6.68 11.14 4.84
CA LEU A 61 7.40 11.96 5.81
C LEU A 61 8.90 11.66 5.77
N LEU A 62 9.27 10.39 5.70
CA LEU A 62 10.67 9.98 5.63
C LEU A 62 11.33 10.37 4.31
N ASP A 63 10.61 10.30 3.21
CA ASP A 63 11.08 10.78 1.90
C ASP A 63 11.49 12.25 1.96
N GLN A 64 10.70 13.09 2.64
CA GLN A 64 11.01 14.53 2.77
C GLN A 64 12.20 14.84 3.67
N VAL A 65 12.55 13.96 4.60
CA VAL A 65 13.65 14.16 5.58
C VAL A 65 14.93 13.47 5.14
N THR A 66 14.83 12.52 4.21
CA THR A 66 15.95 11.67 3.81
C THR A 66 16.56 12.17 2.49
N ALA A 67 17.76 11.67 2.16
CA ALA A 67 18.49 12.02 0.96
C ALA A 67 17.73 11.65 -0.35
N PRO A 68 17.98 12.35 -1.46
CA PRO A 68 17.18 12.25 -2.69
C PRO A 68 17.24 10.90 -3.43
N TYR A 69 17.88 9.90 -2.83
CA TYR A 69 17.97 8.54 -3.38
C TYR A 69 16.90 7.57 -2.85
N LEU A 70 16.21 7.94 -1.76
CA LEU A 70 15.25 7.09 -1.08
C LEU A 70 13.85 7.66 -1.34
N THR A 71 13.12 7.01 -2.21
CA THR A 71 11.79 7.44 -2.65
C THR A 71 10.68 6.92 -1.72
N VAL A 72 9.52 7.57 -1.73
CA VAL A 72 8.30 7.12 -1.03
C VAL A 72 8.03 5.64 -1.29
N SER A 73 8.19 5.23 -2.56
CA SER A 73 7.96 3.85 -3.00
C SER A 73 8.85 2.82 -2.30
N LEU A 74 10.09 3.17 -2.02
CA LEU A 74 11.06 2.33 -1.33
C LEU A 74 10.70 2.17 0.16
N PHE A 75 10.39 3.27 0.83
CA PHE A 75 9.94 3.23 2.23
C PHE A 75 8.65 2.44 2.39
N LEU A 76 7.73 2.59 1.45
CA LEU A 76 6.47 1.87 1.43
C LEU A 76 6.69 0.36 1.37
N LEU A 77 7.59 -0.12 0.52
CA LEU A 77 7.95 -1.54 0.46
C LEU A 77 8.61 -2.02 1.74
N ILE A 78 9.61 -1.28 2.25
CA ILE A 78 10.38 -1.65 3.44
C ILE A 78 9.47 -1.79 4.67
N PHE A 79 8.59 -0.82 4.92
CA PHE A 79 7.70 -0.84 6.07
C PHE A 79 6.58 -1.86 5.99
N ASN A 80 6.20 -2.27 4.78
CA ASN A 80 5.24 -3.34 4.60
C ASN A 80 5.83 -4.75 4.81
N ILE A 81 7.16 -4.94 4.73
CA ILE A 81 7.80 -6.25 4.97
C ILE A 81 7.42 -6.85 6.33
N PRO A 82 7.63 -6.15 7.48
CA PRO A 82 7.26 -6.72 8.78
C PRO A 82 5.76 -7.00 8.91
N ILE A 83 4.92 -6.19 8.27
CA ILE A 83 3.47 -6.39 8.26
C ILE A 83 3.10 -7.64 7.47
N PHE A 84 3.73 -7.90 6.33
CA PHE A 84 3.51 -9.11 5.57
C PHE A 84 3.91 -10.37 6.36
N ILE A 85 5.03 -10.32 7.09
CA ILE A 85 5.47 -11.43 7.95
C ILE A 85 4.45 -11.68 9.08
N PHE A 86 3.94 -10.61 9.69
CA PHE A 86 2.95 -10.70 10.75
C PHE A 86 1.57 -11.12 10.23
N GLY A 87 1.15 -10.55 9.11
CA GLY A 87 -0.11 -10.87 8.42
C GLY A 87 -0.16 -12.34 8.00
N MET A 88 0.95 -12.89 7.49
CA MET A 88 1.05 -14.29 7.11
C MET A 88 0.81 -15.23 8.30
N LYS A 89 1.25 -14.85 9.51
CA LYS A 89 1.04 -15.64 10.73
C LYS A 89 -0.38 -15.54 11.28
N ARG A 90 -1.05 -14.41 11.08
CA ARG A 90 -2.36 -14.12 11.68
C ARG A 90 -3.52 -14.34 10.73
N GLN A 91 -3.42 -13.86 9.50
CA GLN A 91 -4.52 -13.83 8.53
C GLN A 91 -4.37 -14.87 7.41
N GLY A 92 -3.19 -15.45 7.27
CA GLY A 92 -2.93 -16.52 6.31
C GLY A 92 -2.29 -16.04 5.00
N ILE A 93 -1.92 -17.03 4.17
CA ILE A 93 -1.13 -16.81 2.95
C ILE A 93 -1.91 -16.04 1.89
N THR A 94 -3.20 -16.29 1.72
CA THR A 94 -4.03 -15.63 0.70
C THR A 94 -4.12 -14.13 0.93
N PHE A 95 -4.34 -13.70 2.18
CA PHE A 95 -4.34 -12.29 2.55
C PHE A 95 -2.99 -11.64 2.27
N THR A 96 -1.90 -12.31 2.63
CA THR A 96 -0.54 -11.78 2.41
C THR A 96 -0.23 -11.62 0.92
N ILE A 97 -0.63 -12.57 0.08
CA ILE A 97 -0.45 -12.46 -1.39
C ILE A 97 -1.24 -11.28 -1.95
N TYR A 98 -2.49 -11.10 -1.55
CA TYR A 98 -3.33 -9.99 -1.98
C TYR A 98 -2.78 -8.64 -1.52
N SER A 99 -2.33 -8.54 -0.27
CA SER A 99 -1.70 -7.33 0.26
C SER A 99 -0.37 -7.01 -0.44
N CYS A 100 0.46 -8.02 -0.67
CA CYS A 100 1.71 -7.87 -1.42
C CYS A 100 1.46 -7.39 -2.85
N LEU A 101 0.43 -7.91 -3.52
CA LEU A 101 0.02 -7.46 -4.84
C LEU A 101 -0.44 -5.99 -4.80
N ALA A 102 -1.32 -5.62 -3.89
CA ALA A 102 -1.85 -4.27 -3.77
C ALA A 102 -0.75 -3.25 -3.47
N VAL A 103 0.10 -3.53 -2.48
CA VAL A 103 1.26 -2.67 -2.12
C VAL A 103 2.28 -2.62 -3.24
N GLY A 104 2.54 -3.73 -3.92
CA GLY A 104 3.46 -3.79 -5.06
C GLY A 104 2.99 -2.92 -6.23
N VAL A 105 1.70 -2.98 -6.57
CA VAL A 105 1.10 -2.13 -7.60
C VAL A 105 1.11 -0.66 -7.16
N TYR A 106 0.72 -0.38 -5.93
CA TYR A 106 0.75 0.97 -5.37
C TYR A 106 2.17 1.56 -5.41
N SER A 107 3.17 0.82 -4.94
CA SER A 107 4.57 1.26 -4.95
C SER A 107 5.11 1.45 -6.37
N LEU A 108 4.78 0.55 -7.30
CA LEU A 108 5.19 0.67 -8.70
C LEU A 108 4.60 1.92 -9.37
N PHE A 109 3.30 2.15 -9.19
CA PHE A 109 2.65 3.33 -9.77
C PHE A 109 3.10 4.62 -9.10
N SER A 110 3.34 4.63 -7.79
CA SER A 110 3.93 5.77 -7.09
C SER A 110 5.31 6.11 -7.66
N PHE A 111 6.15 5.11 -7.89
CA PHE A 111 7.47 5.30 -8.49
C PHE A 111 7.38 5.82 -9.95
N LEU A 112 6.43 5.30 -10.73
CA LEU A 112 6.21 5.76 -12.10
C LEU A 112 5.75 7.21 -12.12
N ILE A 113 4.80 7.59 -11.27
CA ILE A 113 4.31 8.96 -11.18
C ILE A 113 5.45 9.90 -10.75
N GLU A 114 6.23 9.52 -9.75
CA GLU A 114 7.38 10.29 -9.27
C GLU A 114 8.43 10.51 -10.37
N LYS A 115 8.74 9.48 -11.18
CA LYS A 115 9.72 9.55 -12.26
C LYS A 115 9.23 10.25 -13.52
N VAL A 116 7.98 10.03 -13.90
CA VAL A 116 7.38 10.59 -15.13
C VAL A 116 7.06 12.06 -14.94
N PHE A 117 6.55 12.39 -13.79
CA PHE A 117 6.36 13.77 -13.37
C PHE A 117 7.59 14.18 -12.55
N SER A 118 8.74 14.42 -13.13
CA SER A 118 9.94 15.04 -12.49
C SER A 118 9.54 16.39 -11.88
N TRP A 119 8.78 16.35 -10.80
CA TRP A 119 8.22 17.52 -10.17
C TRP A 119 9.31 18.16 -9.32
N ASP A 120 9.81 19.27 -9.79
CA ASP A 120 10.26 20.30 -8.88
C ASP A 120 9.17 20.44 -7.82
N VAL A 121 9.56 20.31 -6.56
CA VAL A 121 8.70 20.35 -5.38
C VAL A 121 8.04 21.74 -5.28
N SER A 122 7.28 22.09 -6.30
CA SER A 122 6.37 23.22 -6.26
C SER A 122 5.16 22.75 -5.47
N ILE A 123 4.81 23.47 -4.41
CA ILE A 123 3.70 23.28 -3.48
C ILE A 123 2.36 23.42 -4.23
N VAL A 124 2.22 22.69 -5.33
CA VAL A 124 1.07 22.81 -6.23
C VAL A 124 0.71 21.44 -6.78
N SER A 125 -0.50 20.97 -6.46
CA SER A 125 -1.05 19.78 -7.11
C SER A 125 -1.35 20.07 -8.59
N PRO A 126 -1.07 19.14 -9.51
CA PRO A 126 -1.34 19.33 -10.94
C PRO A 126 -2.82 19.51 -11.28
N LEU A 127 -3.70 18.95 -10.47
CA LEU A 127 -5.13 18.93 -10.72
C LEU A 127 -5.93 19.86 -9.79
N ALA A 128 -5.43 20.10 -8.57
CA ALA A 128 -6.14 20.89 -7.55
C ALA A 128 -5.40 22.19 -7.18
N GLY A 129 -4.27 22.51 -7.83
CA GLY A 129 -3.52 23.72 -7.56
C GLY A 129 -2.92 23.76 -6.15
N SER A 130 -2.88 24.93 -5.53
CA SER A 130 -2.33 25.17 -4.19
C SER A 130 -3.37 25.15 -3.07
N ASP A 131 -4.62 24.80 -3.37
CA ASP A 131 -5.68 24.72 -2.37
C ASP A 131 -5.56 23.44 -1.56
N LEU A 132 -5.04 23.58 -0.33
CA LEU A 132 -4.83 22.47 0.60
C LEU A 132 -6.11 21.72 0.95
N LEU A 133 -7.23 22.45 1.08
CA LEU A 133 -8.52 21.82 1.40
C LEU A 133 -9.01 20.97 0.25
N LEU A 134 -8.90 21.48 -0.97
CA LEU A 134 -9.30 20.78 -2.18
C LEU A 134 -8.42 19.52 -2.37
N CYS A 135 -7.10 19.64 -2.19
CA CYS A 135 -6.16 18.52 -2.26
C CYS A 135 -6.46 17.47 -1.19
N ALA A 136 -6.78 17.88 0.03
CA ALA A 136 -7.13 16.98 1.12
C ALA A 136 -8.42 16.20 0.82
N ILE A 137 -9.46 16.88 0.33
CA ILE A 137 -10.74 16.25 0.02
C ILE A 137 -10.58 15.25 -1.13
N PHE A 138 -10.03 15.68 -2.27
CA PHE A 138 -9.88 14.78 -3.42
C PHE A 138 -8.87 13.66 -3.13
N GLY A 139 -7.73 13.97 -2.54
CA GLY A 139 -6.74 12.97 -2.17
C GLY A 139 -7.28 11.97 -1.18
N GLY A 140 -7.94 12.41 -0.12
CA GLY A 140 -8.55 11.57 0.90
C GLY A 140 -9.67 10.68 0.36
N VAL A 141 -10.55 11.22 -0.49
CA VAL A 141 -11.63 10.43 -1.11
C VAL A 141 -11.07 9.37 -2.05
N ILE A 142 -10.13 9.74 -2.93
CA ILE A 142 -9.56 8.82 -3.91
C ILE A 142 -8.72 7.75 -3.20
N SER A 143 -7.84 8.14 -2.28
CA SER A 143 -7.06 7.20 -1.46
C SER A 143 -7.96 6.29 -0.62
N GLY A 144 -8.99 6.85 0.01
CA GLY A 144 -9.98 6.08 0.77
C GLY A 144 -10.74 5.05 -0.06
N ILE A 145 -11.09 5.37 -1.31
CA ILE A 145 -11.69 4.40 -2.25
C ILE A 145 -10.68 3.28 -2.56
N GLY A 146 -9.42 3.61 -2.83
CA GLY A 146 -8.37 2.64 -3.10
C GLY A 146 -8.15 1.68 -1.93
N SER A 147 -7.98 2.22 -0.72
CA SER A 147 -7.81 1.44 0.51
C SER A 147 -9.06 0.59 0.82
N GLY A 148 -10.25 1.18 0.72
CA GLY A 148 -11.52 0.47 0.93
C GLY A 148 -11.74 -0.70 -0.04
N LEU A 149 -11.39 -0.52 -1.32
CA LEU A 149 -11.42 -1.61 -2.29
C LEU A 149 -10.43 -2.71 -1.93
N THR A 150 -9.23 -2.36 -1.50
CA THR A 150 -8.22 -3.35 -1.10
C THR A 150 -8.71 -4.22 0.04
N ILE A 151 -9.28 -3.61 1.09
CA ILE A 151 -9.86 -4.32 2.24
C ILE A 151 -11.01 -5.22 1.78
N ARG A 152 -11.92 -4.69 0.97
CA ARG A 152 -13.08 -5.45 0.46
C ARG A 152 -12.68 -6.72 -0.30
N PHE A 153 -11.57 -6.69 -1.03
CA PHE A 153 -11.08 -7.83 -1.81
C PHE A 153 -10.02 -8.66 -1.07
N GLY A 154 -9.87 -8.45 0.22
CA GLY A 154 -9.10 -9.30 1.13
C GLY A 154 -7.60 -9.01 1.19
N GLY A 155 -7.18 -7.79 0.84
CA GLY A 155 -5.83 -7.28 1.02
C GLY A 155 -5.77 -6.12 2.00
N ALA A 156 -4.58 -5.58 2.22
CA ALA A 156 -4.32 -4.33 2.95
C ALA A 156 -3.20 -3.56 2.25
N ILE A 157 -3.23 -2.23 2.34
CA ILE A 157 -2.19 -1.34 1.78
C ILE A 157 -1.39 -0.66 2.89
N ASP A 158 -2.07 -0.10 3.89
CA ASP A 158 -1.47 0.80 4.89
C ASP A 158 -1.32 0.18 6.28
N GLY A 159 -1.31 -1.12 6.39
CA GLY A 159 -1.13 -1.80 7.65
C GLY A 159 -2.08 -2.96 7.89
N ILE A 160 -2.35 -3.22 9.14
CA ILE A 160 -3.30 -4.26 9.57
C ILE A 160 -4.66 -3.58 9.70
N ASP A 161 -5.36 -3.53 8.61
CA ASP A 161 -6.75 -3.09 8.63
C ASP A 161 -7.68 -4.22 9.10
#